data_1426f3a0cb5487e4d9f07142b9a50a7f
#
_entry.id   1426f3a0cb5487e4d9f07142b9a50a7f
#
_cell.length_a   1.000
_cell.length_b   1.000
_cell.length_c   1.000
_cell.angle_alpha   90.00
_cell.angle_beta   90.00
_cell.angle_gamma   90.00
#
_symmetry.space_group_name_H-M   'P 1'
#
loop_
_entity.id
_entity.type
_entity.pdbx_description
1 polymer ?
#
loop_
_entity_poly.entity_id
_entity_poly.type
_entity_poly.pdbx_seq_one_letter_code
_entity_poly.pdbx_strand_id
1 'polypeptide(L)'
;AVAALLAFQGVLGVLEAPGWAADRAEPVRIALVLAPLALIGALYLALGRRVLPRGMRDEPLGAAGAAFLGLLAALLALATFCTPLHAILQALVYPMIWTAAARYRDAVLWCAATALGIGVSMFLGLGGTSAAFASAAISAPISFVFSVVMGTWITRIAAQGERYRELSETLRASQGEVAALSEAAGAAAERERLSRELHDTLTQTLTGLVMLSEQAERALAAGDAE
;
A
#
# COMPACT_ATOMS: atom_id res chain seq x y z
N ALA A 1 13.03 6.14 -8.80
CA ALA A 1 13.66 6.11 -7.46
C ALA A 1 14.83 5.13 -7.40
N VAL A 2 14.66 3.83 -7.74
CA VAL A 2 15.73 2.79 -7.68
C VAL A 2 16.94 3.18 -8.52
N ALA A 3 16.76 3.55 -9.80
CA ALA A 3 17.85 3.93 -10.68
C ALA A 3 18.64 5.15 -10.17
N ALA A 4 17.97 6.14 -9.62
CA ALA A 4 18.61 7.31 -9.04
C ALA A 4 19.45 6.96 -7.79
N LEU A 5 18.94 6.08 -6.94
CA LEU A 5 19.67 5.61 -5.76
C LEU A 5 20.92 4.81 -6.16
N LEU A 6 20.80 3.90 -7.13
CA LEU A 6 21.91 3.12 -7.64
C LEU A 6 22.99 4.00 -8.30
N ALA A 7 22.58 5.01 -9.07
CA ALA A 7 23.50 5.97 -9.67
C ALA A 7 24.24 6.80 -8.61
N PHE A 8 23.52 7.31 -7.61
CA PHE A 8 24.11 8.07 -6.49
C PHE A 8 25.13 7.23 -5.70
N GLN A 9 24.76 5.98 -5.37
CA GLN A 9 25.64 5.03 -4.70
C GLN A 9 26.88 4.67 -5.54
N GLY A 10 26.72 4.58 -6.87
CA GLY A 10 27.84 4.36 -7.76
C GLY A 10 28.89 5.48 -7.68
N VAL A 11 28.43 6.73 -7.68
CA VAL A 11 29.33 7.89 -7.56
C VAL A 11 30.05 7.90 -6.21
N LEU A 12 29.34 7.72 -5.10
CA LEU A 12 29.93 7.68 -3.76
C LEU A 12 30.93 6.51 -3.61
N GLY A 13 30.58 5.32 -4.10
CA GLY A 13 31.45 4.15 -4.01
C GLY A 13 32.75 4.29 -4.79
N VAL A 14 32.76 5.01 -5.91
CA VAL A 14 34.00 5.32 -6.65
C VAL A 14 34.90 6.28 -5.87
N LEU A 15 34.32 7.24 -5.16
CA LEU A 15 35.06 8.21 -4.36
C LEU A 15 35.67 7.59 -3.09
N GLU A 16 34.99 6.60 -2.49
CA GLU A 16 35.40 5.94 -1.24
C GLU A 16 35.91 4.50 -1.43
N ALA A 17 36.56 4.22 -2.55
CA ALA A 17 37.08 2.88 -2.83
C ALA A 17 37.99 2.39 -1.70
N PRO A 18 37.85 1.13 -1.21
CA PRO A 18 38.65 0.58 -0.14
C PRO A 18 40.13 0.47 -0.53
N GLY A 19 41.05 0.48 0.48
CA GLY A 19 42.49 0.51 0.28
C GLY A 19 43.04 -0.60 -0.63
N TRP A 20 42.46 -1.82 -0.61
CA TRP A 20 42.83 -2.92 -1.49
C TRP A 20 42.53 -2.64 -2.99
N ALA A 21 41.62 -1.73 -3.27
CA ALA A 21 41.28 -1.31 -4.62
C ALA A 21 42.04 -0.04 -5.05
N ALA A 22 42.67 0.66 -4.11
CA ALA A 22 43.38 1.92 -4.38
C ALA A 22 44.58 1.73 -5.30
N ASP A 23 45.28 0.60 -5.19
CA ASP A 23 46.44 0.27 -6.05
C ASP A 23 46.09 -0.23 -7.45
N ARG A 24 44.78 -0.38 -7.75
CA ARG A 24 44.36 -0.85 -9.07
C ARG A 24 44.13 0.29 -10.04
N ALA A 25 44.29 -0.04 -11.33
CA ALA A 25 44.01 0.92 -12.40
C ALA A 25 42.58 1.48 -12.22
N GLU A 26 42.40 2.77 -12.41
CA GLU A 26 41.15 3.48 -12.21
C GLU A 26 39.92 2.83 -12.88
N PRO A 27 39.98 2.35 -14.15
CA PRO A 27 38.86 1.67 -14.79
C PRO A 27 38.45 0.37 -14.08
N VAL A 28 39.42 -0.38 -13.52
CA VAL A 28 39.11 -1.61 -12.74
C VAL A 28 38.42 -1.28 -11.45
N ARG A 29 38.83 -0.23 -10.76
CA ARG A 29 38.20 0.25 -9.52
C ARG A 29 36.74 0.69 -9.77
N ILE A 30 36.55 1.46 -10.83
CA ILE A 30 35.20 1.88 -11.24
C ILE A 30 34.33 0.66 -11.57
N ALA A 31 34.86 -0.29 -12.33
CA ALA A 31 34.11 -1.50 -12.67
C ALA A 31 33.72 -2.34 -11.44
N LEU A 32 34.63 -2.52 -10.47
CA LEU A 32 34.36 -3.26 -9.23
C LEU A 32 33.25 -2.64 -8.39
N VAL A 33 33.09 -1.32 -8.42
CA VAL A 33 32.06 -0.60 -7.71
C VAL A 33 30.74 -0.63 -8.48
N LEU A 34 30.76 -0.37 -9.79
CA LEU A 34 29.55 -0.21 -10.59
C LEU A 34 28.93 -1.54 -11.05
N ALA A 35 29.74 -2.59 -11.28
CA ALA A 35 29.23 -3.86 -11.78
C ALA A 35 28.19 -4.53 -10.85
N PRO A 36 28.39 -4.63 -9.53
CA PRO A 36 27.38 -5.19 -8.63
C PRO A 36 26.08 -4.38 -8.66
N LEU A 37 26.16 -3.05 -8.76
CA LEU A 37 24.98 -2.17 -8.83
C LEU A 37 24.20 -2.38 -10.13
N ALA A 38 24.93 -2.47 -11.26
CA ALA A 38 24.32 -2.77 -12.55
C ALA A 38 23.64 -4.14 -12.57
N LEU A 39 24.27 -5.15 -11.93
CA LEU A 39 23.71 -6.49 -11.81
C LEU A 39 22.47 -6.51 -10.92
N ILE A 40 22.42 -5.77 -9.81
CA ILE A 40 21.23 -5.60 -8.98
C ILE A 40 20.10 -4.97 -9.80
N GLY A 41 20.41 -3.92 -10.57
CA GLY A 41 19.44 -3.29 -11.47
C GLY A 41 18.92 -4.25 -12.55
N ALA A 42 19.79 -4.99 -13.20
CA ALA A 42 19.45 -6.00 -14.21
C ALA A 42 18.59 -7.13 -13.61
N LEU A 43 18.96 -7.63 -12.42
CA LEU A 43 18.19 -8.66 -11.70
C LEU A 43 16.78 -8.16 -11.37
N TYR A 44 16.66 -6.92 -10.91
CA TYR A 44 15.36 -6.29 -10.66
C TYR A 44 14.51 -6.22 -11.94
N LEU A 45 15.10 -5.81 -13.06
CA LEU A 45 14.38 -5.72 -14.34
C LEU A 45 13.98 -7.09 -14.89
N ALA A 46 14.84 -8.09 -14.74
CA ALA A 46 14.60 -9.44 -15.25
C ALA A 46 13.60 -10.24 -14.43
N LEU A 47 13.75 -10.28 -13.12
CA LEU A 47 12.98 -11.11 -12.20
C LEU A 47 12.11 -10.30 -11.23
N GLY A 48 12.62 -9.20 -10.68
CA GLY A 48 11.94 -8.41 -9.65
C GLY A 48 10.60 -7.88 -10.12
N ARG A 49 10.51 -7.41 -11.35
CA ARG A 49 9.25 -6.93 -11.96
C ARG A 49 8.16 -8.00 -12.07
N ARG A 50 8.53 -9.28 -12.05
CA ARG A 50 7.59 -10.42 -12.09
C ARG A 50 7.30 -10.98 -10.70
N VAL A 51 8.30 -10.99 -9.82
CA VAL A 51 8.23 -11.58 -8.48
C VAL A 51 7.48 -10.66 -7.50
N LEU A 52 7.82 -9.37 -7.46
CA LEU A 52 7.24 -8.44 -6.48
C LEU A 52 5.71 -8.31 -6.59
N PRO A 53 5.09 -8.20 -7.79
CA PRO A 53 3.63 -8.13 -7.87
C PRO A 53 2.92 -9.41 -7.40
N ARG A 54 3.57 -10.59 -7.50
CA ARG A 54 3.02 -11.86 -6.98
C ARG A 54 3.06 -11.90 -5.46
N GLY A 55 4.16 -11.44 -4.85
CA GLY A 55 4.23 -11.31 -3.40
C GLY A 55 3.18 -10.35 -2.84
N MET A 56 2.88 -9.26 -3.54
CA MET A 56 1.80 -8.33 -3.16
C MET A 56 0.39 -8.94 -3.25
N ARG A 57 0.24 -10.09 -3.91
CA ARG A 57 -1.02 -10.87 -3.98
C ARG A 57 -1.03 -12.07 -3.06
N ASP A 58 -0.12 -12.11 -2.07
CA ASP A 58 0.05 -13.22 -1.14
C ASP A 58 0.29 -14.59 -1.80
N GLU A 59 0.78 -14.59 -3.06
CA GLU A 59 1.16 -15.83 -3.73
C GLU A 59 2.42 -16.43 -3.06
N PRO A 60 2.48 -17.75 -2.86
CA PRO A 60 3.63 -18.38 -2.23
C PRO A 60 4.91 -18.15 -3.02
N LEU A 61 6.01 -17.93 -2.29
CA LEU A 61 7.35 -17.74 -2.88
C LEU A 61 7.76 -19.01 -3.63
N GLY A 62 7.59 -19.01 -4.95
CA GLY A 62 8.03 -20.11 -5.80
C GLY A 62 9.56 -20.11 -5.99
N ALA A 63 10.07 -21.11 -6.72
CA ALA A 63 11.52 -21.23 -7.01
C ALA A 63 12.11 -19.97 -7.64
N ALA A 64 11.40 -19.29 -8.52
CA ALA A 64 11.84 -18.04 -9.13
C ALA A 64 11.95 -16.90 -8.10
N GLY A 65 11.03 -16.85 -7.13
CA GLY A 65 11.09 -15.87 -6.04
C GLY A 65 12.27 -16.13 -5.10
N ALA A 66 12.49 -17.39 -4.71
CA ALA A 66 13.63 -17.77 -3.89
C ALA A 66 14.96 -17.48 -4.62
N ALA A 67 15.06 -17.79 -5.91
CA ALA A 67 16.23 -17.46 -6.72
C ALA A 67 16.46 -15.95 -6.82
N PHE A 68 15.40 -15.16 -7.00
CA PHE A 68 15.48 -13.70 -7.01
C PHE A 68 16.03 -13.16 -5.69
N LEU A 69 15.48 -13.59 -4.54
CA LEU A 69 15.93 -13.12 -3.23
C LEU A 69 17.35 -13.60 -2.91
N GLY A 70 17.71 -14.84 -3.26
CA GLY A 70 19.06 -15.37 -3.07
C GLY A 70 20.11 -14.62 -3.88
N LEU A 71 19.83 -14.35 -5.16
CA LEU A 71 20.71 -13.57 -6.02
C LEU A 71 20.81 -12.12 -5.57
N LEU A 72 19.70 -11.53 -5.13
CA LEU A 72 19.67 -10.16 -4.62
C LEU A 72 20.54 -10.02 -3.36
N ALA A 73 20.40 -10.95 -2.41
CA ALA A 73 21.23 -10.99 -1.20
C ALA A 73 22.73 -11.21 -1.54
N ALA A 74 23.03 -12.13 -2.45
CA ALA A 74 24.41 -12.41 -2.88
C ALA A 74 25.05 -11.20 -3.60
N LEU A 75 24.30 -10.52 -4.47
CA LEU A 75 24.80 -9.31 -5.15
C LEU A 75 25.00 -8.14 -4.19
N LEU A 76 24.12 -8.00 -3.19
CA LEU A 76 24.29 -6.98 -2.16
C LEU A 76 25.50 -7.28 -1.28
N ALA A 77 25.73 -8.55 -0.92
CA ALA A 77 26.91 -8.99 -0.19
C ALA A 77 28.19 -8.71 -1.01
N LEU A 78 28.17 -9.02 -2.30
CA LEU A 78 29.30 -8.73 -3.22
C LEU A 78 29.53 -7.21 -3.33
N ALA A 79 28.49 -6.42 -3.48
CA ALA A 79 28.59 -4.97 -3.53
C ALA A 79 29.22 -4.40 -2.23
N THR A 80 28.78 -4.90 -1.07
CA THR A 80 29.30 -4.51 0.24
C THR A 80 30.75 -4.94 0.44
N PHE A 81 31.14 -6.12 -0.10
CA PHE A 81 32.55 -6.56 -0.11
C PHE A 81 33.41 -5.60 -0.91
N CYS A 82 32.96 -5.20 -2.10
CA CYS A 82 33.68 -4.25 -2.95
C CYS A 82 33.79 -2.86 -2.30
N THR A 83 32.76 -2.40 -1.66
CA THR A 83 32.70 -1.10 -1.00
C THR A 83 31.70 -1.15 0.17
N PRO A 84 32.14 -1.02 1.43
CA PRO A 84 31.27 -1.08 2.62
C PRO A 84 30.09 -0.09 2.58
N LEU A 85 30.25 1.03 1.90
CA LEU A 85 29.22 2.04 1.69
C LEU A 85 27.96 1.47 1.01
N HIS A 86 28.11 0.43 0.16
CA HIS A 86 26.97 -0.23 -0.49
C HIS A 86 26.03 -0.96 0.48
N ALA A 87 26.43 -1.16 1.75
CA ALA A 87 25.54 -1.68 2.78
C ALA A 87 24.26 -0.84 2.91
N ILE A 88 24.29 0.47 2.57
CA ILE A 88 23.10 1.33 2.60
C ILE A 88 21.99 0.86 1.64
N LEU A 89 22.33 0.09 0.58
CA LEU A 89 21.36 -0.48 -0.35
C LEU A 89 20.41 -1.49 0.32
N GLN A 90 20.75 -1.99 1.51
CA GLN A 90 19.83 -2.79 2.32
C GLN A 90 18.50 -2.07 2.57
N ALA A 91 18.50 -0.73 2.65
CA ALA A 91 17.28 0.07 2.76
C ALA A 91 16.31 -0.11 1.58
N LEU A 92 16.82 -0.50 0.41
CA LEU A 92 16.03 -0.87 -0.76
C LEU A 92 15.68 -2.36 -0.78
N VAL A 93 16.65 -3.20 -0.39
CA VAL A 93 16.55 -4.66 -0.50
C VAL A 93 15.56 -5.22 0.54
N TYR A 94 15.56 -4.74 1.77
CA TYR A 94 14.66 -5.22 2.81
C TYR A 94 13.17 -5.02 2.47
N PRO A 95 12.69 -3.87 2.02
CA PRO A 95 11.32 -3.75 1.54
C PRO A 95 10.99 -4.71 0.39
N MET A 96 11.95 -4.99 -0.52
CA MET A 96 11.72 -5.96 -1.59
C MET A 96 11.58 -7.39 -1.06
N ILE A 97 12.36 -7.77 -0.03
CA ILE A 97 12.21 -9.07 0.65
C ILE A 97 10.81 -9.17 1.29
N TRP A 98 10.39 -8.15 2.02
CA TRP A 98 9.07 -8.13 2.68
C TRP A 98 7.90 -8.13 1.70
N THR A 99 8.04 -7.54 0.53
CA THR A 99 7.01 -7.57 -0.52
C THR A 99 7.00 -8.87 -1.31
N ALA A 100 8.14 -9.55 -1.46
CA ALA A 100 8.24 -10.80 -2.21
C ALA A 100 7.86 -12.02 -1.37
N ALA A 101 8.11 -12.00 -0.06
CA ALA A 101 7.86 -13.10 0.85
C ALA A 101 6.41 -13.03 1.39
N ALA A 102 5.53 -13.91 0.91
CA ALA A 102 4.14 -13.98 1.36
C ALA A 102 3.99 -14.37 2.86
N ARG A 103 4.99 -15.08 3.42
CA ARG A 103 4.97 -15.51 4.82
C ARG A 103 5.95 -14.70 5.66
N TYR A 104 5.50 -14.24 6.81
CA TYR A 104 6.33 -13.53 7.78
C TYR A 104 7.65 -14.24 8.09
N ARG A 105 7.61 -15.58 8.31
CA ARG A 105 8.80 -16.38 8.62
C ARG A 105 9.83 -16.35 7.50
N ASP A 106 9.37 -16.44 6.25
CA ASP A 106 10.26 -16.43 5.09
C ASP A 106 10.90 -15.05 4.94
N ALA A 107 10.16 -13.97 5.13
CA ALA A 107 10.69 -12.60 5.15
C ALA A 107 11.80 -12.44 6.20
N VAL A 108 11.56 -12.89 7.44
CA VAL A 108 12.54 -12.81 8.53
C VAL A 108 13.79 -13.64 8.21
N LEU A 109 13.64 -14.86 7.68
CA LEU A 109 14.78 -15.73 7.32
C LEU A 109 15.62 -15.10 6.19
N TRP A 110 15.00 -14.56 5.16
CA TRP A 110 15.70 -13.87 4.08
C TRP A 110 16.38 -12.60 4.55
N CYS A 111 15.76 -11.83 5.44
CA CYS A 111 16.39 -10.65 6.07
C CYS A 111 17.60 -11.05 6.93
N ALA A 112 17.49 -12.13 7.71
CA ALA A 112 18.59 -12.65 8.51
C ALA A 112 19.76 -13.11 7.63
N ALA A 113 19.47 -13.88 6.57
CA ALA A 113 20.51 -14.32 5.62
C ALA A 113 21.19 -13.13 4.93
N THR A 114 20.43 -12.11 4.53
CA THR A 114 20.95 -10.89 3.91
C THR A 114 21.81 -10.10 4.89
N ALA A 115 21.37 -9.89 6.13
CA ALA A 115 22.13 -9.17 7.16
C ALA A 115 23.43 -9.90 7.51
N LEU A 116 23.38 -11.24 7.61
CA LEU A 116 24.59 -12.06 7.83
C LEU A 116 25.55 -11.93 6.66
N GLY A 117 25.06 -12.03 5.42
CA GLY A 117 25.86 -11.86 4.20
C GLY A 117 26.56 -10.50 4.15
N ILE A 118 25.85 -9.41 4.50
CA ILE A 118 26.42 -8.06 4.59
C ILE A 118 27.49 -8.01 5.68
N GLY A 119 27.23 -8.56 6.87
CA GLY A 119 28.19 -8.57 7.97
C GLY A 119 29.50 -9.30 7.60
N VAL A 120 29.38 -10.51 7.02
CA VAL A 120 30.55 -11.30 6.55
C VAL A 120 31.30 -10.55 5.46
N SER A 121 30.60 -9.99 4.48
CA SER A 121 31.21 -9.25 3.38
C SER A 121 31.91 -7.99 3.86
N MET A 122 31.34 -7.28 4.81
CA MET A 122 31.94 -6.10 5.44
C MET A 122 33.20 -6.47 6.21
N PHE A 123 33.17 -7.56 7.00
CA PHE A 123 34.34 -8.06 7.72
C PHE A 123 35.48 -8.38 6.76
N LEU A 124 35.21 -9.16 5.71
CA LEU A 124 36.23 -9.56 4.71
C LEU A 124 36.71 -8.36 3.88
N GLY A 125 35.80 -7.49 3.43
CA GLY A 125 36.13 -6.31 2.62
C GLY A 125 36.98 -5.27 3.35
N LEU A 126 36.87 -5.20 4.68
CA LEU A 126 37.71 -4.35 5.53
C LEU A 126 39.02 -5.06 6.00
N GLY A 127 39.38 -6.19 5.40
CA GLY A 127 40.64 -6.89 5.63
C GLY A 127 40.67 -7.81 6.85
N GLY A 128 39.53 -8.19 7.43
CA GLY A 128 39.44 -9.21 8.48
C GLY A 128 40.06 -8.81 9.84
N THR A 129 40.20 -7.52 10.10
CA THR A 129 40.79 -6.99 11.32
C THR A 129 39.82 -7.03 12.50
N SER A 130 40.32 -6.90 13.73
CA SER A 130 39.46 -6.80 14.92
C SER A 130 38.48 -5.60 14.85
N ALA A 131 38.92 -4.48 14.27
CA ALA A 131 38.03 -3.33 14.01
C ALA A 131 36.95 -3.63 12.98
N ALA A 132 37.31 -4.36 11.89
CA ALA A 132 36.36 -4.84 10.91
C ALA A 132 35.32 -5.78 11.51
N PHE A 133 35.77 -6.69 12.39
CA PHE A 133 34.87 -7.59 13.14
C PHE A 133 33.90 -6.79 14.03
N ALA A 134 34.40 -5.83 14.79
CA ALA A 134 33.55 -5.00 15.63
C ALA A 134 32.50 -4.22 14.81
N SER A 135 32.90 -3.65 13.67
CA SER A 135 32.00 -2.95 12.76
C SER A 135 30.91 -3.88 12.20
N ALA A 136 31.27 -5.07 11.74
CA ALA A 136 30.34 -6.06 11.22
C ALA A 136 29.40 -6.60 12.31
N ALA A 137 29.93 -6.89 13.52
CA ALA A 137 29.19 -7.41 14.65
C ALA A 137 28.16 -6.41 15.22
N ILE A 138 28.35 -5.12 15.01
CA ILE A 138 27.41 -4.08 15.39
C ILE A 138 26.41 -3.82 14.25
N SER A 139 26.89 -3.65 13.03
CA SER A 139 26.05 -3.22 11.91
C SER A 139 25.05 -4.29 11.46
N ALA A 140 25.45 -5.56 11.39
CA ALA A 140 24.57 -6.63 10.91
C ALA A 140 23.35 -6.88 11.81
N PRO A 141 23.49 -7.00 13.16
CA PRO A 141 22.31 -7.12 14.04
C PRO A 141 21.42 -5.88 14.03
N ILE A 142 21.99 -4.68 14.04
CA ILE A 142 21.21 -3.43 13.96
C ILE A 142 20.39 -3.41 12.67
N SER A 143 21.03 -3.73 11.55
CA SER A 143 20.38 -3.81 10.24
C SER A 143 19.25 -4.83 10.22
N PHE A 144 19.48 -6.02 10.76
CA PHE A 144 18.46 -7.06 10.88
C PHE A 144 17.27 -6.61 11.72
N VAL A 145 17.51 -6.08 12.93
CA VAL A 145 16.46 -5.58 13.82
C VAL A 145 15.66 -4.47 13.14
N PHE A 146 16.36 -3.53 12.51
CA PHE A 146 15.71 -2.46 11.76
C PHE A 146 14.80 -3.01 10.65
N SER A 147 15.29 -3.99 9.88
CA SER A 147 14.51 -4.64 8.83
C SER A 147 13.24 -5.30 9.38
N VAL A 148 13.34 -6.05 10.48
CA VAL A 148 12.19 -6.73 11.09
C VAL A 148 11.17 -5.72 11.62
N VAL A 149 11.62 -4.68 12.31
CA VAL A 149 10.74 -3.62 12.84
C VAL A 149 10.03 -2.89 11.71
N MET A 150 10.80 -2.42 10.71
CA MET A 150 10.24 -1.68 9.58
C MET A 150 9.31 -2.55 8.72
N GLY A 151 9.71 -3.79 8.44
CA GLY A 151 8.90 -4.71 7.66
C GLY A 151 7.58 -5.06 8.37
N THR A 152 7.63 -5.33 9.67
CA THR A 152 6.42 -5.55 10.49
C THR A 152 5.53 -4.31 10.49
N TRP A 153 6.11 -3.13 10.59
CA TRP A 153 5.36 -1.88 10.58
C TRP A 153 4.68 -1.63 9.23
N ILE A 154 5.41 -1.81 8.12
CA ILE A 154 4.88 -1.65 6.76
C ILE A 154 3.74 -2.65 6.50
N THR A 155 3.90 -3.93 6.87
CA THR A 155 2.85 -4.93 6.69
C THR A 155 1.60 -4.63 7.52
N ARG A 156 1.77 -4.11 8.75
CA ARG A 156 0.63 -3.66 9.57
C ARG A 156 -0.11 -2.48 8.96
N ILE A 157 0.63 -1.48 8.43
CA ILE A 157 0.01 -0.32 7.76
C ILE A 157 -0.77 -0.78 6.52
N ALA A 158 -0.20 -1.67 5.71
CA ALA A 158 -0.89 -2.21 4.54
C ALA A 158 -2.19 -2.94 4.92
N ALA A 159 -2.13 -3.80 5.95
CA ALA A 159 -3.32 -4.49 6.45
C ALA A 159 -4.38 -3.54 7.05
N GLN A 160 -3.95 -2.47 7.72
CA GLN A 160 -4.89 -1.43 8.19
C GLN A 160 -5.53 -0.70 7.02
N GLY A 161 -4.76 -0.36 5.98
CA GLY A 161 -5.27 0.31 4.78
C GLY A 161 -6.38 -0.49 4.10
N GLU A 162 -6.24 -1.81 4.02
CA GLU A 162 -7.27 -2.68 3.44
C GLU A 162 -8.55 -2.71 4.30
N ARG A 163 -8.40 -2.84 5.62
CA ARG A 163 -9.54 -2.76 6.55
C ARG A 163 -10.30 -1.43 6.45
N TYR A 164 -9.57 -0.32 6.29
CA TYR A 164 -10.20 0.99 6.10
C TYR A 164 -10.97 1.09 4.78
N ARG A 165 -10.48 0.45 3.71
CA ARG A 165 -11.21 0.37 2.44
C ARG A 165 -12.51 -0.41 2.57
N GLU A 166 -12.45 -1.62 3.13
CA GLU A 166 -13.63 -2.46 3.38
C GLU A 166 -14.67 -1.74 4.24
N LEU A 167 -14.23 -1.08 5.33
CA LEU A 167 -15.11 -0.31 6.20
C LEU A 167 -15.75 0.88 5.47
N SER A 168 -14.96 1.59 4.64
CA SER A 168 -15.46 2.71 3.84
C SER A 168 -16.49 2.27 2.80
N GLU A 169 -16.30 1.12 2.17
CA GLU A 169 -17.25 0.55 1.21
C GLU A 169 -18.54 0.13 1.90
N THR A 170 -18.46 -0.55 3.05
CA THR A 170 -19.62 -0.93 3.86
C THR A 170 -20.40 0.30 4.32
N LEU A 171 -19.70 1.35 4.79
CA LEU A 171 -20.33 2.59 5.22
C LEU A 171 -21.05 3.30 4.07
N ARG A 172 -20.44 3.35 2.87
CA ARG A 172 -21.08 3.94 1.69
C ARG A 172 -22.34 3.17 1.27
N ALA A 173 -22.28 1.83 1.31
CA ALA A 173 -23.45 1.00 1.02
C ALA A 173 -24.60 1.27 2.02
N SER A 174 -24.29 1.32 3.32
CA SER A 174 -25.26 1.64 4.37
C SER A 174 -25.85 3.04 4.22
N GLN A 175 -25.02 4.04 3.89
CA GLN A 175 -25.50 5.41 3.63
C GLN A 175 -26.44 5.46 2.42
N GLY A 176 -26.14 4.70 1.36
CA GLY A 176 -27.02 4.56 0.19
C GLY A 176 -28.38 3.94 0.55
N GLU A 177 -28.38 2.91 1.38
CA GLU A 177 -29.61 2.27 1.85
C GLU A 177 -30.46 3.23 2.70
N VAL A 178 -29.83 3.93 3.65
CA VAL A 178 -30.52 4.93 4.48
C VAL A 178 -31.09 6.05 3.63
N ALA A 179 -30.37 6.54 2.63
CA ALA A 179 -30.88 7.57 1.72
C ALA A 179 -32.09 7.08 0.93
N ALA A 180 -32.05 5.86 0.39
CA ALA A 180 -33.18 5.27 -0.34
C ALA A 180 -34.41 5.08 0.54
N LEU A 181 -34.22 4.59 1.79
CA LEU A 181 -35.31 4.44 2.76
C LEU A 181 -35.91 5.80 3.16
N SER A 182 -35.07 6.81 3.36
CA SER A 182 -35.50 8.18 3.67
C SER A 182 -36.31 8.79 2.52
N GLU A 183 -35.89 8.60 1.28
CA GLU A 183 -36.62 9.06 0.09
C GLU A 183 -37.97 8.35 -0.03
N ALA A 184 -38.00 7.04 0.15
CA ALA A 184 -39.24 6.27 0.13
C ALA A 184 -40.21 6.70 1.25
N ALA A 185 -39.72 6.92 2.46
CA ALA A 185 -40.49 7.40 3.59
C ALA A 185 -41.04 8.83 3.34
N GLY A 186 -40.20 9.72 2.78
CA GLY A 186 -40.60 11.06 2.39
C GLY A 186 -41.72 11.07 1.33
N ALA A 187 -41.56 10.22 0.30
CA ALA A 187 -42.58 10.07 -0.74
C ALA A 187 -43.92 9.50 -0.18
N ALA A 188 -43.84 8.56 0.76
CA ALA A 188 -45.05 8.04 1.42
C ALA A 188 -45.77 9.10 2.28
N ALA A 189 -45.02 9.85 3.08
CA ALA A 189 -45.55 10.95 3.90
C ALA A 189 -46.18 12.04 3.04
N GLU A 190 -45.58 12.40 1.91
CA GLU A 190 -46.14 13.39 0.99
C GLU A 190 -47.44 12.91 0.33
N ARG A 191 -47.49 11.63 -0.10
CA ARG A 191 -48.75 11.06 -0.61
C ARG A 191 -49.87 11.08 0.43
N GLU A 192 -49.58 10.78 1.67
CA GLU A 192 -50.55 10.82 2.75
C GLU A 192 -51.02 12.25 3.05
N ARG A 193 -50.12 13.23 3.01
CA ARG A 193 -50.44 14.66 3.15
C ARG A 193 -51.36 15.13 2.03
N LEU A 194 -51.02 14.82 0.77
CA LEU A 194 -51.83 15.17 -0.40
C LEU A 194 -53.22 14.52 -0.36
N SER A 195 -53.31 13.25 0.08
CA SER A 195 -54.60 12.54 0.23
C SER A 195 -55.51 13.22 1.24
N ARG A 196 -54.95 13.66 2.38
CA ARG A 196 -55.72 14.41 3.40
C ARG A 196 -56.18 15.77 2.86
N GLU A 197 -55.30 16.52 2.18
CA GLU A 197 -55.60 17.83 1.60
C GLU A 197 -56.69 17.74 0.52
N LEU A 198 -56.61 16.73 -0.34
CA LEU A 198 -57.63 16.43 -1.34
C LEU A 198 -58.98 16.07 -0.68
N HIS A 199 -58.96 15.22 0.35
CA HIS A 199 -60.19 14.83 1.06
C HIS A 199 -60.87 16.03 1.71
N ASP A 200 -60.09 16.91 2.35
CA ASP A 200 -60.60 18.12 2.99
C ASP A 200 -61.20 19.09 1.96
N THR A 201 -60.49 19.29 0.84
CA THR A 201 -60.96 20.16 -0.25
C THR A 201 -62.22 19.63 -0.91
N LEU A 202 -62.28 18.32 -1.20
CA LEU A 202 -63.46 17.68 -1.77
C LEU A 202 -64.63 17.76 -0.82
N THR A 203 -64.43 17.50 0.47
CA THR A 203 -65.47 17.55 1.51
C THR A 203 -66.03 18.98 1.62
N GLN A 204 -65.18 20.00 1.63
CA GLN A 204 -65.61 21.40 1.65
C GLN A 204 -66.42 21.76 0.41
N THR A 205 -65.93 21.36 -0.78
CA THR A 205 -66.59 21.64 -2.07
C THR A 205 -67.95 20.97 -2.15
N LEU A 206 -68.03 19.68 -1.77
CA LEU A 206 -69.31 18.95 -1.75
C LEU A 206 -70.30 19.55 -0.77
N THR A 207 -69.86 19.92 0.44
CA THR A 207 -70.71 20.58 1.46
C THR A 207 -71.20 21.91 0.92
N GLY A 208 -70.40 22.71 0.26
CA GLY A 208 -70.80 23.95 -0.39
C GLY A 208 -71.86 23.73 -1.49
N LEU A 209 -71.66 22.68 -2.33
CA LEU A 209 -72.64 22.32 -3.37
C LEU A 209 -73.95 21.87 -2.78
N VAL A 210 -73.95 21.08 -1.71
CA VAL A 210 -75.22 20.67 -1.01
C VAL A 210 -75.95 21.88 -0.43
N MET A 211 -75.23 22.80 0.23
CA MET A 211 -75.85 24.05 0.75
C MET A 211 -76.44 24.91 -0.34
N LEU A 212 -75.75 25.05 -1.49
CA LEU A 212 -76.25 25.79 -2.65
C LEU A 212 -77.52 25.13 -3.26
N SER A 213 -77.51 23.80 -3.36
CA SER A 213 -78.61 23.02 -3.84
C SER A 213 -79.88 23.18 -2.93
N GLU A 214 -79.72 23.06 -1.61
CA GLU A 214 -80.76 23.30 -0.64
C GLU A 214 -81.27 24.75 -0.67
N GLN A 215 -80.39 25.71 -0.91
CA GLN A 215 -80.80 27.09 -1.02
C GLN A 215 -81.65 27.36 -2.30
N ALA A 216 -81.23 26.74 -3.43
CA ALA A 216 -82.04 26.77 -4.65
C ALA A 216 -83.39 26.13 -4.55
N GLU A 217 -83.45 24.95 -3.90
CA GLU A 217 -84.76 24.31 -3.63
C GLU A 217 -85.70 25.16 -2.78
N ARG A 218 -85.15 25.80 -1.74
CA ARG A 218 -85.95 26.74 -0.89
C ARG A 218 -86.40 27.97 -1.68
N ALA A 219 -85.58 28.49 -2.55
CA ALA A 219 -85.98 29.63 -3.37
C ALA A 219 -87.09 29.28 -4.38
N LEU A 220 -87.03 28.09 -4.99
CA LEU A 220 -88.05 27.58 -5.90
C LEU A 220 -89.36 27.33 -5.15
N ALA A 221 -89.31 26.73 -3.99
CA ALA A 221 -90.50 26.49 -3.14
C ALA A 221 -91.19 27.79 -2.64
N ALA A 222 -90.41 28.85 -2.45
CA ALA A 222 -90.94 30.18 -2.11
C ALA A 222 -91.52 30.93 -3.30
N GLY A 223 -91.02 30.71 -4.53
CA GLY A 223 -91.56 31.34 -5.76
C GLY A 223 -92.86 30.68 -6.28
N ASP A 224 -93.17 29.43 -5.98
CA ASP A 224 -94.42 28.73 -6.32
C ASP A 224 -95.58 29.07 -5.34
N ALA A 225 -95.35 29.93 -4.33
CA ALA A 225 -96.29 30.31 -3.34
C ALA A 225 -96.95 31.72 -3.58
N GLU A 226 -96.58 32.43 -4.70
CA GLU A 226 -97.21 33.61 -5.21
C GLU A 226 -98.12 33.25 -6.42
#